data_9296f53748c1da88de16e9357874634d
#
_entry.id   9296f53748c1da88de16e9357874634d
#
_cell.length_a   1.000
_cell.length_b   1.000
_cell.length_c   1.000
_cell.angle_alpha   90.00
_cell.angle_beta   90.00
_cell.angle_gamma   90.00
#
_symmetry.space_group_name_H-M   'P 1'
#
loop_
_entity.id
_entity.type
_entity.pdbx_description
1 polymer ?
#
loop_
_entity_poly.entity_id
_entity_poly.type
_entity_poly.pdbx_seq_one_letter_code
_entity_poly.pdbx_strand_id
1 'polypeptide(L)'
;MGDCALQIFKKDGPLGFYKGTLTPLLGVGACVSIQFGVVESVKRQFASMNARAAGSNSSSALSGVGPSAFPLTKSQLYAAGVAAGVSNSFVAGPVEHIRIRLQTQSTKLYNGPLDCARKITQSSGLSGLFKGMVPTLIREGHGMGMYFLVYEAVVGYKLRKYNLSRAELPSLWAMLGGAVSGPTLWVMVYPMDVIKSRLQTDALSPSQRQYKGTLDCAKQIFAQAGWKGFFRGLIPTLARAPISNAATFVTYEWAARHLEQHVH
;
A
#
# COMPACT_ATOMS: atom_id res chain seq x y z
N MET A 1 11.26 -21.41 2.18
CA MET A 1 11.07 -20.69 0.90
C MET A 1 11.43 -21.56 -0.31
N GLY A 2 12.58 -22.25 -0.30
CA GLY A 2 12.98 -23.14 -1.39
C GLY A 2 11.96 -24.22 -1.71
N ASP A 3 11.41 -24.89 -0.70
CA ASP A 3 10.41 -25.94 -0.88
C ASP A 3 9.12 -25.43 -1.53
N CYS A 4 8.68 -24.23 -1.18
CA CYS A 4 7.50 -23.60 -1.77
C CYS A 4 7.74 -23.29 -3.27
N ALA A 5 8.91 -22.75 -3.61
CA ALA A 5 9.29 -22.48 -5.00
C ALA A 5 9.37 -23.76 -5.82
N LEU A 6 9.98 -24.82 -5.27
CA LEU A 6 10.05 -26.13 -5.90
C LEU A 6 8.66 -26.75 -6.12
N GLN A 7 7.75 -26.62 -5.16
CA GLN A 7 6.38 -27.11 -5.30
C GLN A 7 5.61 -26.37 -6.40
N ILE A 8 5.74 -25.04 -6.48
CA ILE A 8 5.13 -24.22 -7.55
C ILE A 8 5.69 -24.65 -8.91
N PHE A 9 7.03 -24.78 -9.01
CA PHE A 9 7.68 -25.16 -10.25
C PHE A 9 7.26 -26.56 -10.71
N LYS A 10 7.17 -27.52 -9.79
CA LYS A 10 6.70 -28.89 -10.11
C LYS A 10 5.23 -28.97 -10.50
N LYS A 11 4.37 -28.15 -9.89
CA LYS A 11 2.91 -28.21 -10.11
C LYS A 11 2.45 -27.41 -11.32
N ASP A 12 2.98 -26.20 -11.49
CA ASP A 12 2.47 -25.20 -12.44
C ASP A 12 3.53 -24.76 -13.47
N GLY A 13 4.75 -25.29 -13.37
CA GLY A 13 5.87 -24.91 -14.22
C GLY A 13 6.36 -23.47 -13.98
N PRO A 14 7.21 -22.91 -14.85
CA PRO A 14 7.75 -21.55 -14.70
C PRO A 14 6.66 -20.48 -14.76
N LEU A 15 5.57 -20.69 -15.50
CA LEU A 15 4.43 -19.76 -15.57
C LEU A 15 3.61 -19.72 -14.28
N GLY A 16 3.76 -20.71 -13.38
CA GLY A 16 3.13 -20.73 -12.07
C GLY A 16 3.49 -19.52 -11.20
N PHE A 17 4.71 -18.98 -11.35
CA PHE A 17 5.16 -17.79 -10.64
C PHE A 17 4.47 -16.49 -11.08
N TYR A 18 3.89 -16.49 -12.28
CA TYR A 18 3.17 -15.32 -12.83
C TYR A 18 1.65 -15.38 -12.63
N LYS A 19 1.15 -16.39 -11.90
CA LYS A 19 -0.27 -16.47 -11.57
C LYS A 19 -0.73 -15.23 -10.79
N GLY A 20 -1.75 -14.54 -11.30
CA GLY A 20 -2.32 -13.35 -10.69
C GLY A 20 -1.55 -12.05 -10.93
N THR A 21 -0.48 -12.03 -11.74
CA THR A 21 0.30 -10.82 -12.06
C THR A 21 -0.51 -9.80 -12.89
N LEU A 22 -1.44 -10.27 -13.70
CA LEU A 22 -2.29 -9.40 -14.53
C LEU A 22 -3.12 -8.42 -13.68
N THR A 23 -3.61 -8.86 -12.53
CA THR A 23 -4.46 -8.02 -11.66
C THR A 23 -3.71 -6.79 -11.14
N PRO A 24 -2.50 -6.89 -10.54
CA PRO A 24 -1.74 -5.71 -10.15
C PRO A 24 -1.25 -4.90 -11.35
N LEU A 25 -0.90 -5.52 -12.47
CA LEU A 25 -0.45 -4.79 -13.65
C LEU A 25 -1.52 -3.78 -14.13
N LEU A 26 -2.78 -4.19 -14.16
CA LEU A 26 -3.89 -3.32 -14.55
C LEU A 26 -4.29 -2.34 -13.44
N GLY A 27 -4.16 -2.73 -12.17
CA GLY A 27 -4.65 -1.95 -11.02
C GLY A 27 -3.67 -0.93 -10.45
N VAL A 28 -2.36 -1.15 -10.60
CA VAL A 28 -1.34 -0.29 -9.94
C VAL A 28 -1.40 1.15 -10.42
N GLY A 29 -1.55 1.39 -11.72
CA GLY A 29 -1.64 2.75 -12.26
C GLY A 29 -2.80 3.54 -11.66
N ALA A 30 -3.99 2.95 -11.58
CA ALA A 30 -5.16 3.57 -10.97
C ALA A 30 -4.95 3.84 -9.48
N CYS A 31 -4.42 2.86 -8.74
CA CYS A 31 -4.14 3.00 -7.30
C CYS A 31 -3.15 4.14 -7.02
N VAL A 32 -2.05 4.19 -7.76
CA VAL A 32 -1.01 5.22 -7.60
C VAL A 32 -1.58 6.61 -7.95
N SER A 33 -2.33 6.73 -9.05
CA SER A 33 -2.96 7.99 -9.44
C SER A 33 -3.93 8.51 -8.39
N ILE A 34 -4.76 7.65 -7.82
CA ILE A 34 -5.69 8.01 -6.73
C ILE A 34 -4.91 8.46 -5.50
N GLN A 35 -3.89 7.72 -5.08
CA GLN A 35 -3.09 8.07 -3.90
C GLN A 35 -2.43 9.44 -4.04
N PHE A 36 -1.73 9.68 -5.15
CA PHE A 36 -1.07 10.98 -5.38
C PHE A 36 -2.07 12.11 -5.54
N GLY A 37 -3.15 11.89 -6.30
CA GLY A 37 -4.20 12.90 -6.50
C GLY A 37 -4.84 13.33 -5.19
N VAL A 38 -5.20 12.39 -4.32
CA VAL A 38 -5.82 12.69 -3.03
C VAL A 38 -4.82 13.34 -2.07
N VAL A 39 -3.60 12.80 -1.95
CA VAL A 39 -2.56 13.41 -1.09
C VAL A 39 -2.34 14.85 -1.46
N GLU A 40 -2.14 15.14 -2.74
CA GLU A 40 -1.85 16.49 -3.20
C GLU A 40 -3.04 17.43 -2.99
N SER A 41 -4.25 16.97 -3.27
CA SER A 41 -5.48 17.74 -3.05
C SER A 41 -5.66 18.11 -1.57
N VAL A 42 -5.50 17.14 -0.67
CA VAL A 42 -5.64 17.38 0.78
C VAL A 42 -4.51 18.26 1.31
N LYS A 43 -3.28 18.08 0.84
CA LYS A 43 -2.16 18.97 1.20
C LYS A 43 -2.42 20.42 0.78
N ARG A 44 -2.94 20.64 -0.44
CA ARG A 44 -3.33 21.99 -0.91
C ARG A 44 -4.41 22.60 -0.05
N GLN A 45 -5.43 21.82 0.34
CA GLN A 45 -6.48 22.30 1.24
C GLN A 45 -5.91 22.73 2.60
N PHE A 46 -5.07 21.91 3.22
CA PHE A 46 -4.44 22.30 4.49
C PHE A 46 -3.50 23.50 4.34
N ALA A 47 -2.72 23.59 3.26
CA ALA A 47 -1.90 24.77 2.99
C ALA A 47 -2.73 26.04 2.84
N SER A 48 -3.88 25.97 2.14
CA SER A 48 -4.80 27.11 2.02
C SER A 48 -5.45 27.51 3.35
N MET A 49 -5.78 26.52 4.21
CA MET A 49 -6.29 26.79 5.57
C MET A 49 -5.22 27.47 6.44
N ASN A 50 -3.96 27.01 6.37
CA ASN A 50 -2.87 27.61 7.10
C ASN A 50 -2.57 29.04 6.61
N ALA A 51 -2.66 29.28 5.29
CA ALA A 51 -2.50 30.62 4.71
C ALA A 51 -3.58 31.59 5.19
N ARG A 52 -4.85 31.15 5.22
CA ARG A 52 -5.97 31.95 5.74
C ARG A 52 -5.80 32.26 7.23
N ALA A 53 -5.38 31.28 8.01
CA ALA A 53 -5.12 31.46 9.44
C ALA A 53 -3.97 32.45 9.71
N ALA A 54 -2.99 32.55 8.79
CA ALA A 54 -1.87 33.49 8.85
C ALA A 54 -2.23 34.90 8.32
N GLY A 55 -3.48 35.17 7.94
CA GLY A 55 -3.92 36.47 7.44
C GLY A 55 -3.44 36.83 6.03
N SER A 56 -2.90 35.86 5.29
CA SER A 56 -2.44 36.03 3.91
C SER A 56 -3.62 35.89 2.94
N ASN A 57 -3.83 36.90 2.07
CA ASN A 57 -4.88 36.85 1.05
C ASN A 57 -4.66 35.71 0.07
N SER A 58 -5.63 34.83 -0.02
CA SER A 58 -5.57 33.49 -0.63
C SER A 58 -5.36 33.45 -2.15
N SER A 59 -5.41 34.55 -2.88
CA SER A 59 -5.32 34.59 -4.35
C SER A 59 -3.94 34.25 -4.90
N SER A 60 -2.86 34.53 -4.15
CA SER A 60 -1.50 34.22 -4.56
C SER A 60 -1.06 32.77 -4.24
N ALA A 61 -1.77 32.09 -3.36
CA ALA A 61 -1.44 30.72 -2.94
C ALA A 61 -1.94 29.65 -3.94
N LEU A 62 -2.83 30.01 -4.85
CA LEU A 62 -3.40 29.10 -5.85
C LEU A 62 -2.67 29.11 -7.20
N SER A 63 -1.93 30.18 -7.49
CA SER A 63 -1.19 30.33 -8.74
C SER A 63 0.32 30.19 -8.50
N GLY A 64 0.83 28.95 -8.59
CA GLY A 64 2.24 28.69 -8.85
C GLY A 64 3.22 28.64 -7.67
N VAL A 65 2.82 28.94 -6.43
CA VAL A 65 3.65 28.74 -5.24
C VAL A 65 3.38 27.33 -4.70
N GLY A 66 4.33 26.44 -4.86
CA GLY A 66 4.25 25.08 -4.34
C GLY A 66 3.96 25.04 -2.83
N PRO A 67 3.62 23.86 -2.26
CA PRO A 67 3.22 23.69 -0.85
C PRO A 67 4.30 24.12 0.19
N SER A 68 5.42 24.66 -0.24
CA SER A 68 6.56 25.11 0.58
C SER A 68 6.35 26.44 1.30
N ALA A 69 5.39 27.29 0.88
CA ALA A 69 5.18 28.60 1.49
C ALA A 69 4.49 28.53 2.88
N PHE A 70 3.66 27.50 3.10
CA PHE A 70 2.98 27.29 4.38
C PHE A 70 3.21 25.84 4.83
N PRO A 71 4.18 25.59 5.72
CA PRO A 71 4.56 24.24 6.12
C PRO A 71 3.39 23.54 6.81
N LEU A 72 3.09 22.32 6.35
CA LEU A 72 2.07 21.48 6.95
C LEU A 72 2.54 20.93 8.29
N THR A 73 1.65 20.87 9.26
CA THR A 73 1.92 20.21 10.53
C THR A 73 2.01 18.69 10.34
N LYS A 74 2.67 18.01 11.30
CA LYS A 74 2.79 16.54 11.26
C LYS A 74 1.41 15.86 11.24
N SER A 75 0.43 16.40 11.98
CA SER A 75 -0.95 15.90 11.99
C SER A 75 -1.66 16.10 10.65
N GLN A 76 -1.45 17.21 9.97
CA GLN A 76 -1.98 17.45 8.63
C GLN A 76 -1.37 16.51 7.58
N LEU A 77 -0.06 16.26 7.67
CA LEU A 77 0.61 15.28 6.80
C LEU A 77 0.09 13.86 7.03
N TYR A 78 -0.07 13.48 8.30
CA TYR A 78 -0.68 12.19 8.64
C TYR A 78 -2.11 12.08 8.11
N ALA A 79 -2.93 13.11 8.31
CA ALA A 79 -4.32 13.14 7.84
C ALA A 79 -4.41 13.07 6.30
N ALA A 80 -3.51 13.74 5.57
CA ALA A 80 -3.43 13.65 4.11
C ALA A 80 -3.08 12.23 3.65
N GLY A 81 -2.14 11.57 4.34
CA GLY A 81 -1.79 10.18 4.09
C GLY A 81 -2.97 9.23 4.36
N VAL A 82 -3.66 9.42 5.49
CA VAL A 82 -4.86 8.63 5.83
C VAL A 82 -5.94 8.79 4.76
N ALA A 83 -6.23 10.01 4.33
CA ALA A 83 -7.24 10.27 3.29
C ALA A 83 -6.89 9.57 1.97
N ALA A 84 -5.62 9.60 1.56
CA ALA A 84 -5.15 8.90 0.37
C ALA A 84 -5.26 7.37 0.49
N GLY A 85 -4.84 6.81 1.62
CA GLY A 85 -4.93 5.38 1.88
C GLY A 85 -6.37 4.88 1.91
N VAL A 86 -7.26 5.61 2.58
CA VAL A 86 -8.70 5.29 2.63
C VAL A 86 -9.31 5.35 1.22
N SER A 87 -9.05 6.40 0.45
CA SER A 87 -9.57 6.53 -0.92
C SER A 87 -9.05 5.41 -1.82
N ASN A 88 -7.77 5.07 -1.71
CA ASN A 88 -7.17 3.96 -2.47
C ASN A 88 -7.78 2.61 -2.11
N SER A 89 -8.18 2.39 -0.86
CA SER A 89 -8.72 1.12 -0.38
C SER A 89 -9.95 0.65 -1.15
N PHE A 90 -10.77 1.56 -1.65
CA PHE A 90 -11.98 1.23 -2.41
C PHE A 90 -11.65 0.56 -3.76
N VAL A 91 -10.51 0.89 -4.36
CA VAL A 91 -10.02 0.25 -5.60
C VAL A 91 -9.10 -0.92 -5.25
N ALA A 92 -8.15 -0.71 -4.36
CA ALA A 92 -7.18 -1.73 -3.98
C ALA A 92 -7.82 -2.95 -3.30
N GLY A 93 -8.84 -2.75 -2.45
CA GLY A 93 -9.50 -3.82 -1.71
C GLY A 93 -10.04 -4.95 -2.58
N PRO A 94 -10.95 -4.67 -3.53
CA PRO A 94 -11.44 -5.68 -4.48
C PRO A 94 -10.34 -6.31 -5.33
N VAL A 95 -9.40 -5.50 -5.85
CA VAL A 95 -8.29 -5.97 -6.69
C VAL A 95 -7.40 -6.95 -5.92
N GLU A 96 -7.03 -6.60 -4.70
CA GLU A 96 -6.23 -7.47 -3.84
C GLU A 96 -6.98 -8.71 -3.40
N HIS A 97 -8.28 -8.62 -3.11
CA HIS A 97 -9.10 -9.78 -2.75
C HIS A 97 -9.12 -10.82 -3.89
N ILE A 98 -9.37 -10.38 -5.12
CA ILE A 98 -9.33 -11.24 -6.31
C ILE A 98 -7.95 -11.85 -6.48
N ARG A 99 -6.88 -11.04 -6.35
CA ARG A 99 -5.49 -11.49 -6.47
C ARG A 99 -5.15 -12.56 -5.45
N ILE A 100 -5.46 -12.34 -4.18
CA ILE A 100 -5.15 -13.29 -3.10
C ILE A 100 -5.87 -14.63 -3.37
N ARG A 101 -7.14 -14.61 -3.77
CA ARG A 101 -7.87 -15.84 -4.10
C ARG A 101 -7.29 -16.60 -5.27
N LEU A 102 -6.84 -15.90 -6.32
CA LEU A 102 -6.18 -16.52 -7.46
C LEU A 102 -4.83 -17.15 -7.07
N GLN A 103 -4.09 -16.50 -6.16
CA GLN A 103 -2.78 -16.98 -5.72
C GLN A 103 -2.86 -18.13 -4.71
N THR A 104 -3.90 -18.15 -3.86
CA THR A 104 -4.02 -19.14 -2.78
C THR A 104 -4.85 -20.36 -3.15
N GLN A 105 -5.47 -20.40 -4.33
CA GLN A 105 -6.25 -21.56 -4.76
C GLN A 105 -5.35 -22.81 -4.89
N SER A 106 -5.73 -23.87 -4.22
CA SER A 106 -5.06 -25.18 -4.28
C SER A 106 -5.54 -26.02 -5.46
N THR A 107 -6.81 -25.88 -5.82
CA THR A 107 -7.45 -26.45 -7.01
C THR A 107 -7.84 -25.33 -7.95
N LYS A 108 -7.94 -25.59 -9.26
CA LYS A 108 -8.29 -24.56 -10.26
C LYS A 108 -9.79 -24.18 -10.14
N LEU A 109 -10.11 -23.38 -9.13
CA LEU A 109 -11.46 -22.87 -8.90
C LEU A 109 -11.82 -21.69 -9.81
N TYR A 110 -10.82 -20.85 -10.14
CA TYR A 110 -10.98 -19.64 -10.93
C TYR A 110 -10.08 -19.70 -12.16
N ASN A 111 -10.64 -19.39 -13.34
CA ASN A 111 -9.90 -19.35 -14.61
C ASN A 111 -9.16 -18.01 -14.84
N GLY A 112 -9.47 -16.97 -14.07
CA GLY A 112 -8.84 -15.66 -14.16
C GLY A 112 -9.51 -14.62 -13.26
N PRO A 113 -9.03 -13.36 -13.30
CA PRO A 113 -9.55 -12.30 -12.43
C PRO A 113 -11.04 -12.02 -12.61
N LEU A 114 -11.52 -11.97 -13.86
CA LEU A 114 -12.92 -11.70 -14.16
C LEU A 114 -13.84 -12.87 -13.74
N ASP A 115 -13.41 -14.12 -13.95
CA ASP A 115 -14.16 -15.30 -13.49
C ASP A 115 -14.23 -15.33 -11.96
N CYS A 116 -13.13 -15.00 -11.28
CA CYS A 116 -13.08 -14.88 -9.84
C CYS A 116 -14.04 -13.80 -9.32
N ALA A 117 -14.03 -12.61 -9.91
CA ALA A 117 -14.95 -11.53 -9.55
C ALA A 117 -16.41 -11.93 -9.75
N ARG A 118 -16.73 -12.54 -10.89
CA ARG A 118 -18.09 -13.03 -11.21
C ARG A 118 -18.56 -14.08 -10.21
N LYS A 119 -17.75 -15.07 -9.88
CA LYS A 119 -18.09 -16.11 -8.91
C LYS A 119 -18.28 -15.56 -7.49
N ILE A 120 -17.44 -14.58 -7.08
CA ILE A 120 -17.60 -13.89 -5.79
C ILE A 120 -18.94 -13.15 -5.75
N THR A 121 -19.27 -12.39 -6.81
CA THR A 121 -20.53 -11.62 -6.87
C THR A 121 -21.74 -12.51 -6.95
N GLN A 122 -21.68 -13.65 -7.62
CA GLN A 122 -22.76 -14.63 -7.67
C GLN A 122 -23.00 -15.32 -6.33
N SER A 123 -21.94 -15.58 -5.55
CA SER A 123 -22.04 -16.29 -4.26
C SER A 123 -22.37 -15.39 -3.07
N SER A 124 -21.93 -14.14 -3.08
CA SER A 124 -21.99 -13.24 -1.92
C SER A 124 -22.43 -11.81 -2.27
N GLY A 125 -22.91 -11.58 -3.49
CA GLY A 125 -23.26 -10.25 -3.97
C GLY A 125 -22.04 -9.35 -4.19
N LEU A 126 -22.30 -8.09 -4.53
CA LEU A 126 -21.24 -7.06 -4.69
C LEU A 126 -20.44 -6.84 -3.39
N SER A 127 -21.11 -6.95 -2.23
CA SER A 127 -20.46 -6.83 -0.92
C SER A 127 -19.38 -7.89 -0.69
N GLY A 128 -19.49 -9.05 -1.35
CA GLY A 128 -18.48 -10.11 -1.28
C GLY A 128 -17.10 -9.67 -1.79
N LEU A 129 -17.03 -8.76 -2.77
CA LEU A 129 -15.78 -8.21 -3.29
C LEU A 129 -15.05 -7.37 -2.22
N PHE A 130 -15.79 -6.76 -1.32
CA PHE A 130 -15.28 -5.91 -0.24
C PHE A 130 -15.00 -6.69 1.06
N LYS A 131 -14.96 -8.02 0.99
CA LYS A 131 -14.61 -8.87 2.15
C LYS A 131 -13.21 -8.51 2.64
N GLY A 132 -13.07 -8.20 3.94
CA GLY A 132 -11.82 -7.70 4.52
C GLY A 132 -11.56 -6.21 4.30
N MET A 133 -12.60 -5.41 3.93
CA MET A 133 -12.44 -3.97 3.71
C MET A 133 -12.02 -3.21 4.97
N VAL A 134 -12.57 -3.57 6.14
CA VAL A 134 -12.23 -2.88 7.40
C VAL A 134 -10.72 -2.96 7.71
N PRO A 135 -10.08 -4.13 7.76
CA PRO A 135 -8.64 -4.17 7.96
C PRO A 135 -7.86 -3.55 6.81
N THR A 136 -8.39 -3.54 5.58
CA THR A 136 -7.76 -2.85 4.44
C THR A 136 -7.76 -1.35 4.65
N LEU A 137 -8.88 -0.74 5.06
CA LEU A 137 -8.98 0.70 5.36
C LEU A 137 -8.00 1.12 6.46
N ILE A 138 -7.96 0.34 7.55
CA ILE A 138 -7.02 0.61 8.65
C ILE A 138 -5.58 0.49 8.16
N ARG A 139 -5.25 -0.56 7.43
CA ARG A 139 -3.90 -0.81 6.90
C ARG A 139 -3.44 0.28 5.95
N GLU A 140 -4.24 0.60 4.95
CA GLU A 140 -3.90 1.61 3.93
C GLU A 140 -3.87 3.01 4.54
N GLY A 141 -4.91 3.39 5.29
CA GLY A 141 -4.99 4.72 5.89
C GLY A 141 -3.87 4.95 6.90
N HIS A 142 -3.80 4.12 7.92
CA HIS A 142 -2.75 4.26 8.96
C HIS A 142 -1.35 4.09 8.37
N GLY A 143 -1.15 3.14 7.47
CA GLY A 143 0.12 2.91 6.81
C GLY A 143 0.63 4.13 6.05
N MET A 144 -0.19 4.71 5.18
CA MET A 144 0.20 5.92 4.43
C MET A 144 0.41 7.12 5.34
N GLY A 145 -0.44 7.30 6.36
CA GLY A 145 -0.26 8.35 7.36
C GLY A 145 1.10 8.23 8.08
N MET A 146 1.44 7.04 8.55
CA MET A 146 2.71 6.77 9.22
C MET A 146 3.91 6.90 8.29
N TYR A 147 3.79 6.45 7.04
CA TYR A 147 4.86 6.63 6.04
C TYR A 147 5.25 8.09 5.90
N PHE A 148 4.28 8.97 5.66
CA PHE A 148 4.55 10.40 5.54
C PHE A 148 5.10 11.02 6.82
N LEU A 149 4.56 10.61 7.97
CA LEU A 149 5.01 11.13 9.27
C LEU A 149 6.47 10.76 9.54
N VAL A 150 6.85 9.51 9.34
CA VAL A 150 8.23 9.03 9.55
C VAL A 150 9.18 9.65 8.54
N TYR A 151 8.78 9.69 7.26
CA TYR A 151 9.57 10.34 6.22
C TYR A 151 9.88 11.80 6.56
N GLU A 152 8.86 12.57 6.92
CA GLU A 152 9.02 13.98 7.31
C GLU A 152 9.80 14.14 8.62
N ALA A 153 9.71 13.20 9.54
CA ALA A 153 10.52 13.23 10.75
C ALA A 153 12.01 13.10 10.44
N VAL A 154 12.37 12.14 9.56
CA VAL A 154 13.76 11.89 9.16
C VAL A 154 14.32 13.06 8.34
N VAL A 155 13.59 13.46 7.30
CA VAL A 155 14.00 14.57 6.43
C VAL A 155 14.03 15.89 7.20
N GLY A 156 12.98 16.20 7.94
CA GLY A 156 12.89 17.44 8.72
C GLY A 156 13.91 17.55 9.85
N TYR A 157 14.35 16.43 10.42
CA TYR A 157 15.48 16.45 11.35
C TYR A 157 16.75 16.96 10.69
N LYS A 158 17.05 16.46 9.47
CA LYS A 158 18.24 16.88 8.73
C LYS A 158 18.17 18.34 8.29
N LEU A 159 17.02 18.76 7.72
CA LEU A 159 16.82 20.13 7.28
C LEU A 159 17.05 21.12 8.43
N ARG A 160 16.48 20.83 9.62
CA ARG A 160 16.66 21.69 10.81
C ARG A 160 18.08 21.69 11.35
N LYS A 161 18.74 20.51 11.40
CA LYS A 161 20.08 20.38 11.96
C LYS A 161 21.13 21.15 11.16
N TYR A 162 20.97 21.22 9.84
CA TYR A 162 21.95 21.85 8.93
C TYR A 162 21.42 23.13 8.27
N ASN A 163 20.24 23.61 8.69
CA ASN A 163 19.57 24.80 8.16
C ASN A 163 19.45 24.80 6.62
N LEU A 164 19.14 23.62 6.05
CA LEU A 164 19.00 23.39 4.61
C LEU A 164 17.58 23.62 4.15
N SER A 165 17.43 24.10 2.91
CA SER A 165 16.15 24.06 2.19
C SER A 165 15.87 22.65 1.63
N ARG A 166 14.62 22.35 1.26
CA ARG A 166 14.29 21.06 0.63
C ARG A 166 14.98 20.83 -0.70
N ALA A 167 15.26 21.89 -1.45
CA ALA A 167 15.96 21.82 -2.73
C ALA A 167 17.45 21.44 -2.56
N GLU A 168 18.03 21.79 -1.43
CA GLU A 168 19.44 21.51 -1.09
C GLU A 168 19.62 20.16 -0.38
N LEU A 169 18.54 19.42 -0.13
CA LEU A 169 18.62 18.13 0.54
C LEU A 169 19.36 17.12 -0.35
N PRO A 170 20.51 16.56 0.09
CA PRO A 170 21.17 15.51 -0.66
C PRO A 170 20.25 14.30 -0.87
N SER A 171 20.23 13.76 -2.09
CA SER A 171 19.39 12.62 -2.48
C SER A 171 19.52 11.42 -1.54
N LEU A 172 20.71 11.22 -0.97
CA LEU A 172 20.98 10.19 0.02
C LEU A 172 20.06 10.28 1.24
N TRP A 173 19.75 11.49 1.73
CA TRP A 173 18.86 11.68 2.89
C TRP A 173 17.38 11.44 2.55
N ALA A 174 16.97 11.77 1.33
CA ALA A 174 15.66 11.39 0.84
C ALA A 174 15.53 9.86 0.73
N MET A 175 16.56 9.19 0.22
CA MET A 175 16.64 7.73 0.16
C MET A 175 16.61 7.09 1.57
N LEU A 176 17.40 7.60 2.51
CA LEU A 176 17.38 7.13 3.90
C LEU A 176 16.02 7.34 4.56
N GLY A 177 15.35 8.47 4.30
CA GLY A 177 13.99 8.72 4.73
C GLY A 177 13.03 7.62 4.26
N GLY A 178 13.07 7.27 2.98
CA GLY A 178 12.29 6.19 2.40
C GLY A 178 12.67 4.82 2.94
N ALA A 179 13.97 4.54 3.09
CA ALA A 179 14.50 3.27 3.59
C ALA A 179 14.10 2.98 5.04
N VAL A 180 13.95 4.02 5.88
CA VAL A 180 13.47 3.89 7.26
C VAL A 180 11.95 3.83 7.32
N SER A 181 11.27 4.66 6.52
CA SER A 181 9.79 4.75 6.53
C SER A 181 9.13 3.45 6.07
N GLY A 182 9.69 2.78 5.07
CA GLY A 182 9.13 1.55 4.51
C GLY A 182 9.04 0.41 5.54
N PRO A 183 10.14 -0.07 6.13
CA PRO A 183 10.11 -1.10 7.16
C PRO A 183 9.27 -0.73 8.37
N THR A 184 9.35 0.54 8.83
CA THR A 184 8.54 1.02 9.97
C THR A 184 7.06 0.89 9.68
N LEU A 185 6.62 1.31 8.49
CA LEU A 185 5.25 1.12 8.03
C LEU A 185 4.85 -0.35 8.09
N TRP A 186 5.64 -1.25 7.51
CA TRP A 186 5.32 -2.67 7.50
C TRP A 186 5.17 -3.26 8.89
N VAL A 187 6.07 -2.95 9.82
CA VAL A 187 5.97 -3.43 11.20
C VAL A 187 4.67 -2.96 11.87
N MET A 188 4.29 -1.70 11.65
CA MET A 188 3.11 -1.12 12.28
C MET A 188 1.78 -1.64 11.71
N VAL A 189 1.72 -1.87 10.41
CA VAL A 189 0.47 -2.32 9.75
C VAL A 189 0.35 -3.84 9.65
N TYR A 190 1.42 -4.58 9.94
CA TYR A 190 1.47 -6.03 9.74
C TYR A 190 0.36 -6.81 10.45
N PRO A 191 -0.03 -6.48 11.70
CA PRO A 191 -1.18 -7.12 12.35
C PRO A 191 -2.47 -7.05 11.52
N MET A 192 -2.73 -5.88 10.90
CA MET A 192 -3.90 -5.70 10.04
C MET A 192 -3.77 -6.48 8.73
N ASP A 193 -2.55 -6.61 8.21
CA ASP A 193 -2.26 -7.37 6.98
C ASP A 193 -2.54 -8.88 7.18
N VAL A 194 -2.16 -9.43 8.34
CA VAL A 194 -2.46 -10.83 8.70
C VAL A 194 -3.95 -11.06 8.83
N ILE A 195 -4.68 -10.17 9.54
CA ILE A 195 -6.13 -10.27 9.69
C ILE A 195 -6.82 -10.18 8.32
N LYS A 196 -6.42 -9.22 7.50
CA LYS A 196 -6.94 -9.03 6.13
C LYS A 196 -6.76 -10.28 5.29
N SER A 197 -5.54 -10.81 5.25
CA SER A 197 -5.23 -11.99 4.44
C SER A 197 -6.08 -13.20 4.84
N ARG A 198 -6.25 -13.45 6.15
CA ARG A 198 -7.10 -14.53 6.65
C ARG A 198 -8.58 -14.34 6.27
N LEU A 199 -9.11 -13.12 6.40
CA LEU A 199 -10.49 -12.83 6.01
C LEU A 199 -10.72 -12.97 4.51
N GLN A 200 -9.76 -12.55 3.69
CA GLN A 200 -9.88 -12.60 2.24
C GLN A 200 -9.73 -14.02 1.67
N THR A 201 -9.01 -14.90 2.36
CA THR A 201 -8.88 -16.32 1.99
C THR A 201 -9.98 -17.20 2.55
N ASP A 202 -10.72 -16.73 3.54
CA ASP A 202 -11.81 -17.47 4.17
C ASP A 202 -12.97 -17.75 3.21
N ALA A 203 -13.80 -18.78 3.51
CA ALA A 203 -14.90 -19.23 2.68
C ALA A 203 -15.88 -18.09 2.34
N LEU A 204 -16.38 -18.09 1.10
CA LEU A 204 -17.38 -17.11 0.65
C LEU A 204 -18.76 -17.39 1.23
N SER A 205 -19.12 -18.68 1.27
CA SER A 205 -20.41 -19.10 1.81
C SER A 205 -20.52 -18.78 3.31
N PRO A 206 -21.59 -18.11 3.75
CA PRO A 206 -21.82 -17.79 5.16
C PRO A 206 -21.74 -18.98 6.10
N SER A 207 -22.21 -20.16 5.66
CA SER A 207 -22.22 -21.40 6.44
C SER A 207 -20.84 -22.02 6.66
N GLN A 208 -19.87 -21.69 5.82
CA GLN A 208 -18.51 -22.26 5.87
C GLN A 208 -17.45 -21.26 6.36
N ARG A 209 -17.86 -20.04 6.71
CA ARG A 209 -16.93 -18.99 7.18
C ARG A 209 -16.36 -19.37 8.55
N GLN A 210 -15.03 -19.30 8.66
CA GLN A 210 -14.35 -19.44 9.94
C GLN A 210 -14.47 -18.18 10.79
N TYR A 211 -14.49 -17.00 10.15
CA TYR A 211 -14.47 -15.71 10.82
C TYR A 211 -15.75 -14.93 10.57
N LYS A 212 -16.39 -14.46 11.66
CA LYS A 212 -17.58 -13.60 11.60
C LYS A 212 -17.25 -12.17 11.19
N GLY A 213 -16.00 -11.74 11.36
CA GLY A 213 -15.52 -10.40 11.03
C GLY A 213 -14.10 -10.14 11.53
N THR A 214 -13.66 -8.89 11.40
CA THR A 214 -12.28 -8.45 11.73
C THR A 214 -11.93 -8.73 13.18
N LEU A 215 -12.80 -8.37 14.12
CA LEU A 215 -12.56 -8.56 15.55
C LEU A 215 -12.55 -10.03 15.95
N ASP A 216 -13.44 -10.82 15.38
CA ASP A 216 -13.48 -12.26 15.63
C ASP A 216 -12.21 -12.94 15.11
N CYS A 217 -11.77 -12.60 13.90
CA CYS A 217 -10.51 -13.06 13.33
C CYS A 217 -9.32 -12.69 14.23
N ALA A 218 -9.26 -11.46 14.73
CA ALA A 218 -8.21 -11.02 15.63
C ALA A 218 -8.20 -11.82 16.94
N LYS A 219 -9.36 -12.04 17.55
CA LYS A 219 -9.50 -12.87 18.79
C LYS A 219 -9.04 -14.30 18.55
N GLN A 220 -9.41 -14.91 17.44
CA GLN A 220 -9.01 -16.29 17.13
C GLN A 220 -7.50 -16.38 16.87
N ILE A 221 -6.89 -15.39 16.17
CA ILE A 221 -5.42 -15.34 16.00
C ILE A 221 -4.72 -15.27 17.33
N PHE A 222 -5.21 -14.38 18.22
CA PHE A 222 -4.62 -14.21 19.53
C PHE A 222 -4.76 -15.47 20.40
N ALA A 223 -5.93 -16.11 20.38
CA ALA A 223 -6.16 -17.34 21.12
C ALA A 223 -5.29 -18.51 20.63
N GLN A 224 -5.02 -18.61 19.31
CA GLN A 224 -4.24 -19.71 18.75
C GLN A 224 -2.73 -19.53 18.88
N ALA A 225 -2.21 -18.30 18.73
CA ALA A 225 -0.78 -18.06 18.61
C ALA A 225 -0.28 -16.83 19.41
N GLY A 226 -1.13 -16.18 20.20
CA GLY A 226 -0.81 -14.97 20.95
C GLY A 226 -0.38 -13.83 20.00
N TRP A 227 0.40 -12.91 20.53
CA TRP A 227 0.93 -11.77 19.77
C TRP A 227 1.80 -12.18 18.57
N LYS A 228 2.53 -13.30 18.67
CA LYS A 228 3.37 -13.82 17.58
C LYS A 228 2.56 -14.18 16.34
N GLY A 229 1.27 -14.51 16.49
CA GLY A 229 0.37 -14.82 15.39
C GLY A 229 0.16 -13.65 14.42
N PHE A 230 0.18 -12.42 14.94
CA PHE A 230 0.01 -11.21 14.12
C PHE A 230 1.24 -10.81 13.30
N PHE A 231 2.40 -11.39 13.60
CA PHE A 231 3.66 -11.11 12.90
C PHE A 231 4.16 -12.31 12.10
N ARG A 232 3.33 -13.34 11.95
CA ARG A 232 3.67 -14.53 11.17
C ARG A 232 3.83 -14.19 9.70
N GLY A 233 5.06 -14.31 9.16
CA GLY A 233 5.39 -13.97 7.78
C GLY A 233 6.01 -12.57 7.61
N LEU A 234 6.22 -11.80 8.66
CA LEU A 234 6.86 -10.48 8.58
C LEU A 234 8.28 -10.55 8.01
N ILE A 235 9.09 -11.51 8.48
CA ILE A 235 10.48 -11.67 8.03
C ILE A 235 10.57 -11.88 6.51
N PRO A 236 9.84 -12.84 5.90
CA PRO A 236 9.80 -12.97 4.44
C PRO A 236 9.36 -11.70 3.71
N THR A 237 8.40 -10.97 4.26
CA THR A 237 7.91 -9.73 3.66
C THR A 237 8.97 -8.64 3.66
N LEU A 238 9.67 -8.44 4.78
CA LEU A 238 10.77 -7.49 4.89
C LEU A 238 11.97 -7.87 4.01
N ALA A 239 12.31 -9.16 3.92
CA ALA A 239 13.39 -9.64 3.06
C ALA A 239 13.10 -9.46 1.56
N ARG A 240 11.82 -9.52 1.17
CA ARG A 240 11.39 -9.32 -0.23
C ARG A 240 11.51 -7.87 -0.68
N ALA A 241 11.26 -6.90 0.21
CA ALA A 241 11.16 -5.50 -0.15
C ALA A 241 12.45 -4.92 -0.80
N PRO A 242 13.65 -5.12 -0.27
CA PRO A 242 14.89 -4.64 -0.91
C PRO A 242 15.12 -5.24 -2.30
N ILE A 243 14.85 -6.53 -2.46
CA ILE A 243 15.03 -7.24 -3.73
C ILE A 243 14.07 -6.68 -4.80
N SER A 244 12.81 -6.52 -4.43
CA SER A 244 11.79 -5.96 -5.33
C SER A 244 12.11 -4.52 -5.72
N ASN A 245 12.53 -3.69 -4.78
CA ASN A 245 12.88 -2.30 -5.03
C ASN A 245 14.13 -2.19 -5.92
N ALA A 246 15.17 -2.98 -5.65
CA ALA A 246 16.37 -3.02 -6.48
C ALA A 246 16.04 -3.41 -7.93
N ALA A 247 15.24 -4.45 -8.13
CA ALA A 247 14.79 -4.85 -9.47
C ALA A 247 14.02 -3.73 -10.19
N THR A 248 13.14 -3.02 -9.48
CA THR A 248 12.39 -1.90 -10.03
C THR A 248 13.31 -0.76 -10.46
N PHE A 249 14.30 -0.41 -9.63
CA PHE A 249 15.28 0.63 -9.95
C PHE A 249 16.12 0.29 -11.19
N VAL A 250 16.65 -0.92 -11.23
CA VAL A 250 17.45 -1.40 -12.39
C VAL A 250 16.62 -1.38 -13.67
N THR A 251 15.38 -1.86 -13.60
CA THR A 251 14.48 -1.86 -14.77
C THR A 251 14.13 -0.44 -15.21
N TYR A 252 13.90 0.47 -14.27
CA TYR A 252 13.62 1.87 -14.57
C TYR A 252 14.82 2.55 -15.25
N GLU A 253 16.03 2.42 -14.69
CA GLU A 253 17.23 3.00 -15.29
C GLU A 253 17.51 2.42 -16.69
N TRP A 254 17.33 1.12 -16.84
CA TRP A 254 17.52 0.48 -18.13
C TRP A 254 16.52 1.03 -19.17
N ALA A 255 15.24 1.13 -18.80
CA ALA A 255 14.20 1.67 -19.69
C ALA A 255 14.43 3.16 -20.01
N ALA A 256 14.79 3.96 -19.01
CA ALA A 256 15.08 5.39 -19.20
C ALA A 256 16.24 5.60 -20.19
N ARG A 257 17.36 4.88 -20.01
CA ARG A 257 18.50 4.96 -20.93
C ARG A 257 18.16 4.52 -22.36
N HIS A 258 17.33 3.49 -22.52
CA HIS A 258 16.91 3.06 -23.86
C HIS A 258 15.97 4.06 -24.53
N LEU A 259 15.08 4.68 -23.78
CA LEU A 259 14.19 5.72 -24.34
C LEU A 259 14.96 6.99 -24.72
N GLU A 260 15.93 7.43 -23.91
CA GLU A 260 16.79 8.58 -24.22
C GLU A 260 17.60 8.36 -25.52
N GLN A 261 18.09 7.13 -25.75
CA GLN A 261 18.84 6.79 -26.97
C GLN A 261 17.97 6.77 -28.24
N HIS A 262 16.64 6.68 -28.13
CA HIS A 262 15.73 6.59 -29.28
C HIS A 262 14.96 7.89 -29.54
N VAL A 263 15.09 8.90 -28.68
CA VAL A 263 14.46 10.22 -28.82
C VAL A 263 15.42 11.26 -29.44
N HIS A 264 16.69 10.89 -29.60
CA HIS A 264 17.71 11.64 -30.35
C HIS A 264 18.05 10.89 -31.63
#